data_41ef74060aec0e06785349e7ef10feeb
#
_entry.id   41ef74060aec0e06785349e7ef10feeb
#
_cell.length_a   1.000
_cell.length_b   1.000
_cell.length_c   1.000
_cell.angle_alpha   90.00
_cell.angle_beta   90.00
_cell.angle_gamma   90.00
#
_symmetry.space_group_name_H-M   'P 1'
#
loop_
_entity.id
_entity.type
_entity.pdbx_description
1 polymer ?
#
loop_
_entity_poly.entity_id
_entity_poly.type
_entity_poly.pdbx_seq_one_letter_code
_entity_poly.pdbx_strand_id
1 'polypeptide(L)'
;LNGWVGPDDPPSPKTDIPTLEPGFPRREELADLKRFLDEDARRQSPQADYAHAIREALPDEGAFVQESTQVGYWSAQAFPTYQPRTYFTSGYQGTLGYGFATALGVQVGMPGRKVVSINGDGGFAYNVMELATMVEQKIPLTAIVFNDNAYGNVKRIQQTRFGGRTIVSDLHNPDMMKLADAYGLEGRRANSPAELKATLLDVFKRNDPEGMIRGPLIMPLSM
;
A
#
# COMPACT_ATOMS: atom_id res chain seq x y z
N LEU A 1 4.38 9.36 -9.11
CA LEU A 1 4.29 10.81 -9.34
C LEU A 1 5.56 11.40 -8.81
N ASN A 2 6.49 11.67 -9.71
CA ASN A 2 7.70 12.42 -9.38
C ASN A 2 7.26 13.66 -8.63
N GLY A 3 7.74 13.83 -7.41
CA GLY A 3 7.43 14.97 -6.60
C GLY A 3 7.70 16.23 -7.39
N TRP A 4 6.64 16.89 -7.87
CA TRP A 4 6.79 18.21 -8.42
C TRP A 4 7.29 19.10 -7.28
N VAL A 5 8.58 19.38 -7.30
CA VAL A 5 9.24 20.28 -6.36
C VAL A 5 8.83 21.67 -6.80
N GLY A 6 8.01 22.34 -6.00
CA GLY A 6 7.65 23.73 -6.26
C GLY A 6 8.88 24.63 -6.16
N PRO A 7 8.85 25.83 -6.76
CA PRO A 7 9.98 26.76 -6.72
C PRO A 7 10.38 27.16 -5.29
N ASP A 8 9.49 27.00 -4.32
CA ASP A 8 9.68 27.35 -2.92
C ASP A 8 9.88 26.12 -2.00
N ASP A 9 9.91 24.92 -2.54
CA ASP A 9 10.20 23.72 -1.74
C ASP A 9 11.72 23.72 -1.41
N PRO A 10 12.10 23.36 -0.17
CA PRO A 10 13.52 23.21 0.15
C PRO A 10 14.14 22.20 -0.82
N PRO A 11 15.33 22.46 -1.31
CA PRO A 11 15.99 21.53 -2.21
C PRO A 11 16.03 20.17 -1.56
N SER A 12 15.59 19.15 -2.31
CA SER A 12 15.78 17.76 -1.88
C SER A 12 17.20 17.61 -1.37
N PRO A 13 17.43 16.95 -0.23
CA PRO A 13 18.79 16.70 0.21
C PRO A 13 19.53 16.10 -1.00
N LYS A 14 20.63 16.75 -1.40
CA LYS A 14 21.47 16.22 -2.47
C LYS A 14 21.96 14.86 -1.98
N THR A 15 21.30 13.83 -2.43
CA THR A 15 21.81 12.47 -2.29
C THR A 15 23.03 12.42 -3.20
N ASP A 16 24.22 12.30 -2.64
CA ASP A 16 25.41 11.96 -3.40
C ASP A 16 25.21 10.55 -3.95
N ILE A 17 24.50 10.47 -5.07
CA ILE A 17 24.36 9.20 -5.80
C ILE A 17 25.75 8.86 -6.31
N PRO A 18 26.33 7.74 -5.92
CA PRO A 18 27.65 7.35 -6.39
C PRO A 18 27.68 7.33 -7.92
N THR A 19 28.64 8.05 -8.52
CA THR A 19 28.84 8.01 -9.97
C THR A 19 29.38 6.63 -10.32
N LEU A 20 28.63 5.86 -11.11
CA LEU A 20 29.03 4.53 -11.54
C LEU A 20 30.03 4.64 -12.68
N GLU A 21 31.24 4.13 -12.49
CA GLU A 21 32.24 4.04 -13.53
C GLU A 21 31.89 3.01 -14.61
N PRO A 22 32.12 3.26 -15.89
CA PRO A 22 31.85 2.30 -16.96
C PRO A 22 32.80 1.11 -16.91
N GLY A 23 32.31 -0.07 -16.60
CA GLY A 23 33.12 -1.30 -16.61
C GLY A 23 32.39 -2.50 -15.97
N PHE A 24 32.78 -3.71 -16.33
CA PHE A 24 32.37 -4.94 -15.68
C PHE A 24 33.43 -5.38 -14.66
N PRO A 25 33.03 -5.88 -13.47
CA PRO A 25 31.71 -6.35 -13.07
C PRO A 25 30.92 -5.34 -12.22
N ARG A 26 29.81 -4.84 -12.73
CA ARG A 26 28.90 -3.92 -11.99
C ARG A 26 28.12 -4.57 -10.83
N ARG A 27 28.35 -5.84 -10.52
CA ARG A 27 27.57 -6.56 -9.51
C ARG A 27 27.73 -5.96 -8.12
N GLU A 28 28.95 -5.60 -7.73
CA GLU A 28 29.24 -5.01 -6.42
C GLU A 28 28.69 -3.58 -6.35
N GLU A 29 28.93 -2.76 -7.38
CA GLU A 29 28.39 -1.41 -7.47
C GLU A 29 26.85 -1.39 -7.38
N LEU A 30 26.16 -2.32 -8.07
CA LEU A 30 24.72 -2.43 -7.99
C LEU A 30 24.24 -2.92 -6.62
N ALA A 31 25.01 -3.78 -5.96
CA ALA A 31 24.71 -4.20 -4.61
C ALA A 31 24.86 -3.05 -3.61
N ASP A 32 25.90 -2.23 -3.76
CA ASP A 32 26.15 -1.05 -2.95
C ASP A 32 25.06 0.00 -3.16
N LEU A 33 24.73 0.28 -4.42
CA LEU A 33 23.64 1.20 -4.75
C LEU A 33 22.30 0.73 -4.16
N LYS A 34 21.99 -0.56 -4.27
CA LYS A 34 20.77 -1.12 -3.68
C LYS A 34 20.74 -0.96 -2.17
N ARG A 35 21.87 -1.23 -1.49
CA ARG A 35 21.96 -1.01 -0.03
C ARG A 35 21.73 0.46 0.33
N PHE A 36 22.40 1.37 -0.38
CA PHE A 36 22.24 2.80 -0.17
C PHE A 36 20.77 3.25 -0.33
N LEU A 37 20.11 2.83 -1.42
CA LEU A 37 18.72 3.17 -1.69
C LEU A 37 17.75 2.54 -0.65
N ASP A 38 18.00 1.32 -0.21
CA ASP A 38 17.21 0.68 0.84
C ASP A 38 17.39 1.38 2.20
N GLU A 39 18.61 1.76 2.55
CA GLU A 39 18.88 2.52 3.77
C GLU A 39 18.23 3.90 3.75
N ASP A 40 18.27 4.59 2.62
CA ASP A 40 17.63 5.90 2.46
C ASP A 40 16.10 5.78 2.53
N ALA A 41 15.54 4.79 1.85
CA ALA A 41 14.11 4.51 1.89
C ALA A 41 13.61 4.17 3.31
N ARG A 42 14.39 3.44 4.10
CA ARG A 42 14.06 3.09 5.49
C ARG A 42 13.98 4.29 6.43
N ARG A 43 14.58 5.43 6.06
CA ARG A 43 14.46 6.67 6.85
C ARG A 43 13.05 7.27 6.82
N GLN A 44 12.22 6.85 5.89
CA GLN A 44 10.83 7.32 5.76
C GLN A 44 9.87 6.45 6.60
N SER A 45 10.17 6.31 7.88
CA SER A 45 9.30 5.66 8.85
C SER A 45 8.15 6.59 9.27
N PRO A 46 6.93 6.08 9.54
CA PRO A 46 6.56 4.67 9.63
C PRO A 46 6.17 4.01 8.29
N GLN A 47 6.15 4.74 7.18
CA GLN A 47 5.69 4.23 5.89
C GLN A 47 6.53 3.03 5.41
N ALA A 48 7.86 3.16 5.51
CA ALA A 48 8.81 2.10 5.22
C ALA A 48 8.53 0.84 6.04
N ASP A 49 8.30 1.01 7.35
CA ASP A 49 8.10 -0.10 8.26
C ASP A 49 6.84 -0.90 7.92
N TYR A 50 5.74 -0.22 7.57
CA TYR A 50 4.51 -0.88 7.11
C TYR A 50 4.72 -1.62 5.78
N ALA A 51 5.39 -1.00 4.82
CA ALA A 51 5.66 -1.65 3.54
C ALA A 51 6.57 -2.88 3.68
N HIS A 52 7.60 -2.80 4.53
CA HIS A 52 8.44 -3.95 4.87
C HIS A 52 7.66 -5.05 5.58
N ALA A 53 6.79 -4.70 6.53
CA ALA A 53 5.93 -5.66 7.21
C ALA A 53 5.04 -6.44 6.22
N ILE A 54 4.50 -5.75 5.22
CA ILE A 54 3.71 -6.38 4.13
C ILE A 54 4.62 -7.26 3.29
N ARG A 55 5.79 -6.77 2.85
CA ARG A 55 6.71 -7.54 2.01
C ARG A 55 7.18 -8.82 2.68
N GLU A 56 7.51 -8.75 3.96
CA GLU A 56 8.00 -9.90 4.72
C GLU A 56 6.92 -10.96 5.00
N ALA A 57 5.65 -10.57 4.98
CA ALA A 57 4.54 -11.49 5.13
C ALA A 57 4.09 -12.09 3.79
N LEU A 58 4.13 -11.31 2.70
CA LEU A 58 3.65 -11.71 1.39
C LEU A 58 4.66 -12.68 0.74
N PRO A 59 4.24 -13.88 0.26
CA PRO A 59 5.10 -14.75 -0.51
C PRO A 59 5.71 -14.06 -1.75
N ASP A 60 6.86 -14.55 -2.23
CA ASP A 60 7.56 -13.94 -3.37
C ASP A 60 6.72 -13.91 -4.66
N GLU A 61 5.88 -14.94 -4.85
CA GLU A 61 4.93 -15.05 -5.96
C GLU A 61 3.61 -14.30 -5.70
N GLY A 62 3.41 -13.79 -4.49
CA GLY A 62 2.22 -13.02 -4.11
C GLY A 62 2.15 -11.67 -4.82
N ALA A 63 0.95 -11.18 -5.04
CA ALA A 63 0.74 -9.90 -5.71
C ALA A 63 0.40 -8.78 -4.74
N PHE A 64 0.99 -7.62 -5.01
CA PHE A 64 0.77 -6.39 -4.26
C PHE A 64 0.13 -5.35 -5.17
N VAL A 65 -1.03 -4.84 -4.76
CA VAL A 65 -1.77 -3.80 -5.49
C VAL A 65 -1.73 -2.51 -4.69
N GLN A 66 -1.07 -1.52 -5.26
CA GLN A 66 -0.80 -0.25 -4.60
C GLN A 66 -1.79 0.81 -5.03
N GLU A 67 -2.32 1.55 -4.07
CA GLU A 67 -3.08 2.79 -4.27
C GLU A 67 -2.35 4.00 -3.69
N SER A 68 -2.82 5.19 -4.02
CA SER A 68 -2.26 6.48 -3.59
C SER A 68 -2.46 6.72 -2.09
N THR A 69 -1.61 6.07 -1.29
CA THR A 69 -1.48 6.25 0.16
C THR A 69 -0.06 6.65 0.50
N GLN A 70 0.22 7.06 1.74
CA GLN A 70 1.59 7.35 2.17
C GLN A 70 2.49 6.12 2.01
N VAL A 71 2.02 4.95 2.43
CA VAL A 71 2.72 3.67 2.21
C VAL A 71 2.81 3.34 0.72
N GLY A 72 1.79 3.69 -0.07
CA GLY A 72 1.78 3.51 -1.51
C GLY A 72 2.85 4.34 -2.22
N TYR A 73 3.01 5.60 -1.86
CA TYR A 73 4.04 6.47 -2.43
C TYR A 73 5.45 5.93 -2.14
N TRP A 74 5.68 5.47 -0.93
CA TRP A 74 6.93 4.81 -0.57
C TRP A 74 7.12 3.51 -1.37
N SER A 75 6.09 2.69 -1.46
CA SER A 75 6.12 1.41 -2.18
C SER A 75 6.41 1.57 -3.66
N ALA A 76 5.94 2.64 -4.29
CA ALA A 76 6.22 2.94 -5.68
C ALA A 76 7.73 3.17 -5.96
N GLN A 77 8.49 3.53 -4.95
CA GLN A 77 9.93 3.82 -5.06
C GLN A 77 10.79 2.64 -4.62
N ALA A 78 10.38 1.91 -3.58
CA ALA A 78 11.28 1.02 -2.86
C ALA A 78 10.71 -0.35 -2.48
N PHE A 79 9.47 -0.69 -2.86
CA PHE A 79 8.90 -2.00 -2.52
C PHE A 79 9.60 -3.13 -3.29
N PRO A 80 10.24 -4.10 -2.62
CA PRO A 80 10.94 -5.17 -3.30
C PRO A 80 9.96 -6.09 -4.06
N THR A 81 10.21 -6.29 -5.34
CA THR A 81 9.41 -7.16 -6.22
C THR A 81 10.32 -8.27 -6.76
N TYR A 82 9.99 -9.51 -6.46
CA TYR A 82 10.85 -10.66 -6.76
C TYR A 82 10.40 -11.47 -7.98
N GLN A 83 9.14 -11.30 -8.39
CA GLN A 83 8.57 -12.00 -9.55
C GLN A 83 7.93 -11.00 -10.52
N PRO A 84 7.99 -11.26 -11.83
CA PRO A 84 7.28 -10.44 -12.81
C PRO A 84 5.77 -10.43 -12.56
N ARG A 85 5.12 -9.31 -12.83
CA ARG A 85 3.65 -9.14 -12.73
C ARG A 85 3.09 -9.40 -11.34
N THR A 86 3.84 -9.04 -10.30
CA THR A 86 3.37 -9.14 -8.89
C THR A 86 3.24 -7.78 -8.21
N TYR A 87 3.47 -6.68 -8.94
CA TYR A 87 3.28 -5.32 -8.47
C TYR A 87 2.36 -4.55 -9.43
N PHE A 88 1.25 -4.05 -8.91
CA PHE A 88 0.24 -3.32 -9.67
C PHE A 88 0.03 -1.92 -9.10
N THR A 89 -0.02 -0.94 -9.96
CA THR A 89 -0.20 0.47 -9.59
C THR A 89 -1.05 1.17 -10.65
N SER A 90 -1.74 2.26 -10.25
CA SER A 90 -2.50 3.11 -11.16
C SER A 90 -1.63 3.83 -12.21
N GLY A 91 -0.31 3.68 -12.11
CA GLY A 91 0.64 4.31 -13.01
C GLY A 91 0.53 5.83 -13.01
N TYR A 92 0.62 6.43 -14.19
CA TYR A 92 0.64 7.87 -14.37
C TYR A 92 -0.62 8.58 -13.86
N GLN A 93 -1.79 7.97 -13.98
CA GLN A 93 -3.05 8.60 -13.61
C GLN A 93 -3.19 8.83 -12.10
N GLY A 94 -2.66 7.94 -11.26
CA GLY A 94 -2.74 8.07 -9.81
C GLY A 94 -4.17 8.16 -9.26
N THR A 95 -5.11 7.47 -9.91
CA THR A 95 -6.55 7.56 -9.61
C THR A 95 -6.88 6.95 -8.25
N LEU A 96 -7.60 7.69 -7.41
CA LEU A 96 -8.21 7.16 -6.19
C LEU A 96 -9.27 6.11 -6.53
N GLY A 97 -9.41 5.09 -5.68
CA GLY A 97 -10.30 3.94 -5.91
C GLY A 97 -9.69 2.85 -6.79
N TYR A 98 -8.47 3.03 -7.31
CA TYR A 98 -7.81 2.03 -8.12
C TYR A 98 -7.55 0.73 -7.37
N GLY A 99 -7.06 0.83 -6.11
CA GLY A 99 -6.45 -0.26 -5.37
C GLY A 99 -7.39 -1.45 -5.16
N PHE A 100 -8.50 -1.23 -4.48
CA PHE A 100 -9.39 -2.32 -4.07
C PHE A 100 -10.06 -3.02 -5.25
N ALA A 101 -10.69 -2.26 -6.16
CA ALA A 101 -11.40 -2.85 -7.30
C ALA A 101 -10.43 -3.58 -8.25
N THR A 102 -9.24 -3.02 -8.49
CA THR A 102 -8.22 -3.70 -9.30
C THR A 102 -7.73 -4.98 -8.63
N ALA A 103 -7.56 -4.96 -7.30
CA ALA A 103 -7.09 -6.14 -6.57
C ALA A 103 -8.07 -7.32 -6.62
N LEU A 104 -9.37 -7.05 -6.67
CA LEU A 104 -10.37 -8.10 -6.93
C LEU A 104 -10.09 -8.80 -8.27
N GLY A 105 -9.88 -8.01 -9.33
CA GLY A 105 -9.53 -8.54 -10.65
C GLY A 105 -8.19 -9.29 -10.65
N VAL A 106 -7.17 -8.76 -9.97
CA VAL A 106 -5.87 -9.43 -9.82
C VAL A 106 -6.02 -10.77 -9.10
N GLN A 107 -6.82 -10.83 -8.03
CA GLN A 107 -7.04 -12.09 -7.30
C GLN A 107 -7.77 -13.11 -8.15
N VAL A 108 -8.74 -12.70 -8.95
CA VAL A 108 -9.43 -13.59 -9.90
C VAL A 108 -8.47 -14.08 -10.98
N GLY A 109 -7.61 -13.21 -11.50
CA GLY A 109 -6.61 -13.56 -12.51
C GLY A 109 -5.40 -14.37 -11.98
N MET A 110 -5.26 -14.47 -10.66
CA MET A 110 -4.16 -15.19 -10.00
C MET A 110 -4.71 -16.16 -8.93
N PRO A 111 -5.47 -17.19 -9.35
CA PRO A 111 -6.03 -18.15 -8.41
C PRO A 111 -4.92 -18.89 -7.65
N GLY A 112 -5.13 -19.08 -6.34
CA GLY A 112 -4.18 -19.76 -5.46
C GLY A 112 -2.98 -18.91 -4.99
N ARG A 113 -2.78 -17.70 -5.53
CA ARG A 113 -1.77 -16.77 -5.02
C ARG A 113 -2.37 -15.85 -3.96
N LYS A 114 -1.51 -15.39 -3.05
CA LYS A 114 -1.90 -14.36 -2.07
C LYS A 114 -1.87 -13.00 -2.75
N VAL A 115 -2.97 -12.26 -2.67
CA VAL A 115 -3.06 -10.89 -3.17
C VAL A 115 -3.36 -9.96 -2.02
N VAL A 116 -2.58 -8.90 -1.92
CA VAL A 116 -2.77 -7.82 -0.95
C VAL A 116 -3.00 -6.52 -1.69
N SER A 117 -4.05 -5.79 -1.32
CA SER A 117 -4.20 -4.39 -1.71
C SER A 117 -3.92 -3.47 -0.53
N ILE A 118 -3.26 -2.35 -0.80
CA ILE A 118 -3.21 -1.22 0.13
C ILE A 118 -4.06 -0.09 -0.41
N ASN A 119 -4.85 0.51 0.47
CA ASN A 119 -5.80 1.55 0.13
C ASN A 119 -5.75 2.64 1.21
N GLY A 120 -5.94 3.89 0.84
CA GLY A 120 -6.32 4.93 1.78
C GLY A 120 -7.83 4.85 2.06
N ASP A 121 -8.26 5.36 3.20
CA ASP A 121 -9.67 5.42 3.56
C ASP A 121 -10.51 6.17 2.52
N GLY A 122 -10.02 7.32 2.06
CA GLY A 122 -10.68 8.10 1.01
C GLY A 122 -10.72 7.38 -0.34
N GLY A 123 -9.66 6.67 -0.72
CA GLY A 123 -9.62 5.88 -1.96
C GLY A 123 -10.51 4.65 -1.87
N PHE A 124 -10.46 3.93 -0.75
CA PHE A 124 -11.30 2.76 -0.51
C PHE A 124 -12.79 3.09 -0.58
N ALA A 125 -13.19 4.26 -0.09
CA ALA A 125 -14.59 4.70 -0.10
C ALA A 125 -15.18 4.82 -1.50
N TYR A 126 -14.37 5.06 -2.55
CA TYR A 126 -14.86 5.14 -3.93
C TYR A 126 -15.42 3.81 -4.46
N ASN A 127 -14.91 2.69 -3.97
CA ASN A 127 -15.31 1.36 -4.43
C ASN A 127 -15.73 0.43 -3.28
N VAL A 128 -16.14 1.00 -2.16
CA VAL A 128 -16.55 0.22 -0.99
C VAL A 128 -17.70 -0.75 -1.29
N MET A 129 -18.57 -0.44 -2.26
CA MET A 129 -19.65 -1.31 -2.70
C MET A 129 -19.15 -2.63 -3.30
N GLU A 130 -17.91 -2.67 -3.80
CA GLU A 130 -17.31 -3.90 -4.34
C GLU A 130 -16.99 -4.95 -3.26
N LEU A 131 -17.17 -4.61 -1.99
CA LEU A 131 -17.23 -5.62 -0.91
C LEU A 131 -18.33 -6.65 -1.19
N ALA A 132 -19.45 -6.23 -1.80
CA ALA A 132 -20.51 -7.14 -2.22
C ALA A 132 -19.98 -8.12 -3.27
N THR A 133 -19.27 -7.66 -4.29
CA THR A 133 -18.65 -8.49 -5.32
C THR A 133 -17.64 -9.48 -4.70
N MET A 134 -16.81 -8.98 -3.78
CA MET A 134 -15.83 -9.81 -3.06
C MET A 134 -16.51 -10.98 -2.33
N VAL A 135 -17.62 -10.70 -1.66
CA VAL A 135 -18.38 -11.69 -0.88
C VAL A 135 -19.14 -12.66 -1.78
N GLU A 136 -19.88 -12.13 -2.76
CA GLU A 136 -20.70 -12.93 -3.68
C GLU A 136 -19.85 -13.91 -4.49
N GLN A 137 -18.72 -13.42 -5.02
CA GLN A 137 -17.80 -14.21 -5.84
C GLN A 137 -16.76 -14.97 -5.03
N LYS A 138 -16.81 -14.89 -3.69
CA LYS A 138 -15.87 -15.56 -2.75
C LYS A 138 -14.41 -15.30 -3.09
N ILE A 139 -14.08 -14.05 -3.40
CA ILE A 139 -12.71 -13.64 -3.79
C ILE A 139 -11.83 -13.55 -2.53
N PRO A 140 -10.76 -14.36 -2.38
CA PRO A 140 -9.94 -14.42 -1.17
C PRO A 140 -8.88 -13.30 -1.11
N LEU A 141 -9.29 -12.08 -1.43
CA LEU A 141 -8.42 -10.90 -1.38
C LEU A 141 -8.19 -10.42 0.06
N THR A 142 -6.98 -10.03 0.39
CA THR A 142 -6.66 -9.31 1.61
C THR A 142 -6.57 -7.81 1.32
N ALA A 143 -7.52 -7.03 1.83
CA ALA A 143 -7.51 -5.57 1.68
C ALA A 143 -7.01 -4.90 2.96
N ILE A 144 -6.02 -4.03 2.83
CA ILE A 144 -5.48 -3.18 3.90
C ILE A 144 -5.96 -1.75 3.65
N VAL A 145 -6.60 -1.14 4.65
CA VAL A 145 -7.08 0.25 4.57
C VAL A 145 -6.39 1.09 5.63
N PHE A 146 -5.49 1.97 5.20
CA PHE A 146 -4.88 2.98 6.06
C PHE A 146 -5.88 4.11 6.28
N ASN A 147 -6.31 4.27 7.54
CA ASN A 147 -7.36 5.22 7.90
C ASN A 147 -6.80 6.37 8.72
N ASP A 148 -6.67 7.52 8.14
CA ASP A 148 -6.30 8.78 8.80
C ASP A 148 -7.45 9.81 8.85
N ASN A 149 -8.66 9.41 8.44
CA ASN A 149 -9.85 10.24 8.36
C ASN A 149 -9.63 11.51 7.50
N ALA A 150 -8.81 11.39 6.47
CA ALA A 150 -8.52 12.52 5.59
C ALA A 150 -8.04 12.06 4.20
N TYR A 151 -8.22 12.94 3.21
CA TYR A 151 -7.39 12.91 2.02
C TYR A 151 -5.99 13.44 2.39
N GLY A 152 -5.19 12.61 3.07
CA GLY A 152 -3.99 13.02 3.79
C GLY A 152 -3.00 13.80 2.94
N ASN A 153 -2.73 13.38 1.69
CA ASN A 153 -1.83 14.10 0.80
C ASN A 153 -2.40 15.46 0.36
N VAL A 154 -3.70 15.53 0.06
CA VAL A 154 -4.38 16.80 -0.27
C VAL A 154 -4.32 17.76 0.91
N LYS A 155 -4.64 17.28 2.12
CA LYS A 155 -4.60 18.07 3.34
C LYS A 155 -3.19 18.63 3.61
N ARG A 156 -2.17 17.79 3.48
CA ARG A 156 -0.77 18.19 3.61
C ARG A 156 -0.39 19.29 2.62
N ILE A 157 -0.78 19.16 1.35
CA ILE A 157 -0.53 20.18 0.32
C ILE A 157 -1.23 21.49 0.68
N GLN A 158 -2.48 21.42 1.12
CA GLN A 158 -3.23 22.62 1.56
C GLN A 158 -2.53 23.31 2.73
N GLN A 159 -2.07 22.54 3.71
CA GLN A 159 -1.35 23.07 4.87
C GLN A 159 -0.01 23.72 4.51
N THR A 160 0.75 23.09 3.62
CA THR A 160 2.10 23.55 3.30
C THR A 160 2.15 24.64 2.23
N ARG A 161 1.25 24.60 1.24
CA ARG A 161 1.30 25.50 0.09
C ARG A 161 0.24 26.59 0.08
N PHE A 162 -0.80 26.45 0.89
CA PHE A 162 -1.92 27.41 0.89
C PHE A 162 -2.12 28.10 2.25
N GLY A 163 -1.03 28.33 2.98
CA GLY A 163 -1.05 29.05 4.25
C GLY A 163 -1.88 28.36 5.34
N GLY A 164 -1.89 27.05 5.39
CA GLY A 164 -2.63 26.28 6.37
C GLY A 164 -4.15 26.20 6.13
N ARG A 165 -4.64 26.75 5.03
CA ARG A 165 -6.08 26.73 4.70
C ARG A 165 -6.47 25.37 4.16
N THR A 166 -7.18 24.60 4.97
CA THR A 166 -7.72 23.28 4.58
C THR A 166 -9.21 23.39 4.27
N ILE A 167 -9.66 22.72 3.22
CA ILE A 167 -11.05 22.62 2.83
C ILE A 167 -11.33 21.24 2.23
N VAL A 168 -12.41 20.59 2.65
CA VAL A 168 -12.92 19.32 2.10
C VAL A 168 -11.86 18.20 2.09
N SER A 169 -10.87 18.26 2.98
CA SER A 169 -9.82 17.26 3.09
C SER A 169 -9.96 16.35 4.29
N ASP A 170 -10.83 16.69 5.24
CA ASP A 170 -11.20 15.81 6.35
C ASP A 170 -12.33 14.87 5.94
N LEU A 171 -12.25 13.61 6.37
CA LEU A 171 -13.24 12.58 6.10
C LEU A 171 -13.94 12.16 7.40
N HIS A 172 -15.19 11.77 7.27
CA HIS A 172 -15.96 11.17 8.34
C HIS A 172 -16.28 9.72 7.95
N ASN A 173 -15.34 8.84 8.28
CA ASN A 173 -15.41 7.44 7.87
C ASN A 173 -16.37 6.64 8.77
N PRO A 174 -17.03 5.60 8.23
CA PRO A 174 -17.75 4.62 9.04
C PRO A 174 -16.76 3.80 9.90
N ASP A 175 -17.25 3.14 10.92
CA ASP A 175 -16.48 2.08 11.59
C ASP A 175 -16.28 0.92 10.61
N MET A 176 -15.05 0.78 10.12
CA MET A 176 -14.70 -0.21 9.09
C MET A 176 -14.82 -1.65 9.61
N MET A 177 -14.76 -1.88 10.94
CA MET A 177 -14.99 -3.22 11.50
C MET A 177 -16.46 -3.59 11.40
N LYS A 178 -17.36 -2.64 11.70
CA LYS A 178 -18.79 -2.82 11.51
C LYS A 178 -19.15 -2.94 10.03
N LEU A 179 -18.45 -2.21 9.17
CA LEU A 179 -18.62 -2.32 7.71
C LEU A 179 -18.24 -3.72 7.22
N ALA A 180 -17.10 -4.25 7.64
CA ALA A 180 -16.70 -5.61 7.32
C ALA A 180 -17.73 -6.63 7.80
N ASP A 181 -18.17 -6.52 9.04
CA ASP A 181 -19.20 -7.38 9.64
C ASP A 181 -20.52 -7.32 8.87
N ALA A 182 -20.96 -6.11 8.46
CA ALA A 182 -22.20 -5.94 7.68
C ALA A 182 -22.17 -6.67 6.33
N TYR A 183 -20.97 -6.82 5.73
CA TYR A 183 -20.77 -7.65 4.54
C TYR A 183 -20.44 -9.12 4.87
N GLY A 184 -20.39 -9.47 6.17
CA GLY A 184 -20.02 -10.80 6.64
C GLY A 184 -18.54 -11.14 6.35
N LEU A 185 -17.69 -10.14 6.32
CA LEU A 185 -16.23 -10.27 6.19
C LEU A 185 -15.56 -10.23 7.57
N GLU A 186 -14.38 -10.83 7.66
CA GLU A 186 -13.56 -10.68 8.85
C GLU A 186 -12.87 -9.30 8.84
N GLY A 187 -13.16 -8.48 9.86
CA GLY A 187 -12.44 -7.22 10.09
C GLY A 187 -11.33 -7.40 11.13
N ARG A 188 -10.15 -6.84 10.89
CA ARG A 188 -9.02 -6.84 11.84
C ARG A 188 -8.40 -5.47 11.96
N ARG A 189 -7.93 -5.13 13.16
CA ARG A 189 -7.11 -3.93 13.42
C ARG A 189 -5.67 -4.32 13.61
N ALA A 190 -4.76 -3.47 13.12
CA ALA A 190 -3.33 -3.56 13.37
C ALA A 190 -2.83 -2.15 13.70
N ASN A 191 -2.20 -1.98 14.86
CA ASN A 191 -1.80 -0.68 15.37
C ASN A 191 -0.28 -0.41 15.21
N SER A 192 0.41 -1.37 14.61
CA SER A 192 1.84 -1.28 14.34
C SER A 192 2.23 -2.14 13.12
N PRO A 193 3.40 -1.88 12.51
CA PRO A 193 3.94 -2.74 11.46
C PRO A 193 4.09 -4.21 11.91
N ALA A 194 4.49 -4.44 13.16
CA ALA A 194 4.64 -5.78 13.71
C ALA A 194 3.29 -6.51 13.83
N GLU A 195 2.25 -5.82 14.31
CA GLU A 195 0.89 -6.37 14.35
C GLU A 195 0.33 -6.64 12.95
N LEU A 196 0.59 -5.73 11.99
CA LEU A 196 0.18 -5.93 10.61
C LEU A 196 0.82 -7.19 10.02
N LYS A 197 2.14 -7.35 10.20
CA LYS A 197 2.86 -8.55 9.75
C LYS A 197 2.30 -9.82 10.37
N ALA A 198 2.10 -9.84 11.69
CA ALA A 198 1.55 -10.99 12.40
C ALA A 198 0.14 -11.33 11.90
N THR A 199 -0.69 -10.32 11.68
CA THR A 199 -2.05 -10.47 11.14
C THR A 199 -2.02 -11.07 9.74
N LEU A 200 -1.17 -10.57 8.86
CA LEU A 200 -1.02 -11.08 7.50
C LEU A 200 -0.56 -12.54 7.49
N LEU A 201 0.45 -12.88 8.30
CA LEU A 201 0.94 -14.25 8.41
C LEU A 201 -0.14 -15.21 8.95
N ASP A 202 -0.98 -14.77 9.89
CA ASP A 202 -2.10 -15.58 10.39
C ASP A 202 -3.15 -15.79 9.30
N VAL A 203 -3.54 -14.73 8.59
CA VAL A 203 -4.48 -14.78 7.47
C VAL A 203 -3.99 -15.71 6.36
N PHE A 204 -2.72 -15.61 5.99
CA PHE A 204 -2.17 -16.41 4.89
C PHE A 204 -2.00 -17.89 5.23
N LYS A 205 -1.88 -18.23 6.52
CA LYS A 205 -1.86 -19.63 6.99
C LYS A 205 -3.22 -20.31 6.88
N ARG A 206 -4.29 -19.56 6.93
CA ARG A 206 -5.65 -20.08 6.81
C ARG A 206 -5.98 -20.36 5.34
N ASN A 207 -5.21 -21.24 4.71
CA ASN A 207 -5.57 -21.76 3.39
C ASN A 207 -6.78 -22.67 3.56
N ASP A 208 -7.96 -22.14 3.30
CA ASP A 208 -9.12 -22.96 3.10
C ASP A 208 -9.15 -23.43 1.63
N PRO A 209 -8.89 -24.71 1.35
CA PRO A 209 -8.92 -25.24 -0.01
C PRO A 209 -10.35 -25.18 -0.62
N GLU A 210 -11.37 -24.97 0.18
CA GLU A 210 -12.76 -24.90 -0.27
C GLU A 210 -13.23 -23.45 -0.58
N GLY A 211 -12.33 -22.45 -0.50
CA GLY A 211 -12.62 -21.08 -0.92
C GLY A 211 -13.61 -20.33 -0.04
N MET A 212 -13.74 -20.74 1.23
CA MET A 212 -14.66 -20.10 2.19
C MET A 212 -14.04 -18.97 3.02
N ILE A 213 -12.73 -18.73 2.94
CA ILE A 213 -12.14 -17.60 3.63
C ILE A 213 -12.33 -16.35 2.78
N ARG A 214 -13.27 -15.53 3.20
CA ARG A 214 -13.38 -14.14 2.79
C ARG A 214 -12.15 -13.44 3.29
N GLY A 215 -11.34 -12.87 2.39
CA GLY A 215 -10.12 -12.15 2.76
C GLY A 215 -10.45 -11.06 3.77
N PRO A 216 -9.60 -10.83 4.77
CA PRO A 216 -9.88 -9.85 5.80
C PRO A 216 -9.73 -8.41 5.29
N LEU A 217 -10.53 -7.54 5.86
CA LEU A 217 -10.29 -6.11 5.85
C LEU A 217 -9.40 -5.76 7.04
N ILE A 218 -8.16 -5.39 6.78
CA ILE A 218 -7.20 -5.03 7.81
C ILE A 218 -7.10 -3.51 7.90
N MET A 219 -7.22 -2.97 9.11
CA MET A 219 -7.13 -1.54 9.36
C MET A 219 -5.92 -1.24 10.25
N PRO A 220 -4.83 -0.73 9.67
CA PRO A 220 -3.83 -0.02 10.46
C PRO A 220 -4.41 1.30 10.98
N LEU A 221 -4.02 1.69 12.19
CA LEU A 221 -4.33 3.02 12.69
C LEU A 221 -3.64 4.09 11.84
N SER A 222 -4.22 5.29 11.87
CA SER A 222 -3.70 6.49 11.20
C SER A 222 -2.22 6.72 11.43
N MET A 223 -1.52 7.09 10.37
CA MET A 223 -0.13 7.53 10.41
C MET A 223 -0.02 9.03 10.65
#